data_09e4ec69e34eab6a47af320f745e73f9
#
_entry.id   09e4ec69e34eab6a47af320f745e73f9
#
_cell.length_a   1.000
_cell.length_b   1.000
_cell.length_c   1.000
_cell.angle_alpha   90.00
_cell.angle_beta   90.00
_cell.angle_gamma   90.00
#
_symmetry.space_group_name_H-M   'P 1'
#
loop_
_entity.id
_entity.type
_entity.pdbx_description
1 polymer ?
#
loop_
_entity_poly.entity_id
_entity_poly.type
_entity_poly.pdbx_seq_one_letter_code
_entity_poly.pdbx_strand_id
1 'polypeptide(L)'
;MGRGQTVVMAVDLGTTNCKAAIFDVEGEPLAISRSEYAVERRPLVPDDWLKAAVSNIEAAMKISKVDPKAIAGLGFSTRAGDLMAFLDKDDQLLQPTMNPDEVAVIREELEAKLFPQHLDGLLGNMGIVPWVLWMQRKHREELGRISKMMGYKDYVIYKLTGIFAADFLDKDSGRRAVTFCEKERMIDPITPKLPPLHPPTKIIGTLKPEWAERFGFRRTMPVIVGGRDGTCATTGIGAIRLGQACSTIASSVCIRIISDRPLMDLPKNRIDNRIHSIPGLWLVDNTPGGGTVCLRWFRDELGQVENQVANLTQGNPYAYYDQEAARTPPGAEGLVFVPAMGGMNVPVRNRKARGVFFGLRPEHTRGHMIRAILEGVIYANLSGAIIIENMGGNFNEIRTTGGGTRSAVWNQIQADIMNKPVATSSVEEPECLGVSLFVSIALEVYPSVADAIKVMVHTKDVYKPRPEYRDMYDRQFKVYEDLCFGLEETFKKL
;
A
#
# COMPACT_ATOMS: atom_id res chain seq x y z
N MET A 1 5.50 17.15 -29.65
CA MET A 1 5.41 18.12 -28.55
C MET A 1 6.76 18.16 -27.86
N GLY A 2 7.32 19.32 -27.55
CA GLY A 2 8.57 19.41 -26.78
C GLY A 2 8.35 18.86 -25.36
N ARG A 3 9.38 18.28 -24.73
CA ARG A 3 9.29 17.66 -23.37
C ARG A 3 8.62 18.60 -22.34
N GLY A 4 8.82 19.91 -22.40
CA GLY A 4 8.26 20.89 -21.46
C GLY A 4 6.76 21.21 -21.57
N GLN A 5 5.98 20.51 -22.39
CA GLN A 5 4.53 20.72 -22.53
C GLN A 5 3.69 19.45 -22.32
N THR A 6 4.32 18.30 -22.04
CA THR A 6 3.61 17.04 -21.83
C THR A 6 3.26 16.91 -20.37
N VAL A 7 1.98 16.76 -20.05
CA VAL A 7 1.49 16.51 -18.69
C VAL A 7 0.66 15.24 -18.66
N VAL A 8 0.74 14.51 -17.55
CA VAL A 8 0.09 13.22 -17.37
C VAL A 8 -0.75 13.22 -16.11
N MET A 9 -1.81 12.44 -16.10
CA MET A 9 -2.70 12.32 -14.97
C MET A 9 -2.64 10.92 -14.37
N ALA A 10 -2.56 10.85 -13.04
CA ALA A 10 -2.59 9.64 -12.25
C ALA A 10 -3.75 9.69 -11.26
N VAL A 11 -4.44 8.56 -11.10
CA VAL A 11 -5.50 8.39 -10.10
C VAL A 11 -5.12 7.22 -9.19
N ASP A 12 -5.08 7.47 -7.88
CA ASP A 12 -4.86 6.42 -6.87
C ASP A 12 -6.14 6.15 -6.10
N LEU A 13 -6.60 4.92 -6.20
CA LEU A 13 -7.77 4.40 -5.52
C LEU A 13 -7.33 3.68 -4.23
N GLY A 14 -7.01 4.47 -3.22
CA GLY A 14 -6.52 3.97 -1.93
C GLY A 14 -7.59 3.32 -1.05
N THR A 15 -7.23 2.98 0.19
CA THR A 15 -8.13 2.32 1.15
C THR A 15 -9.19 3.27 1.71
N THR A 16 -8.76 4.46 2.11
CA THR A 16 -9.57 5.45 2.84
C THR A 16 -9.89 6.68 2.01
N ASN A 17 -9.11 6.92 0.96
CA ASN A 17 -9.22 8.09 0.11
C ASN A 17 -8.90 7.76 -1.34
N CYS A 18 -9.44 8.57 -2.22
CA CYS A 18 -9.07 8.63 -3.62
C CYS A 18 -8.25 9.90 -3.86
N LYS A 19 -7.25 9.80 -4.73
CA LYS A 19 -6.39 10.92 -5.13
C LYS A 19 -6.35 11.00 -6.65
N ALA A 20 -6.27 12.22 -7.19
CA ALA A 20 -5.89 12.45 -8.57
C ALA A 20 -4.79 13.50 -8.59
N ALA A 21 -3.73 13.25 -9.33
CA ALA A 21 -2.59 14.14 -9.46
C ALA A 21 -2.23 14.34 -10.92
N ILE A 22 -1.80 15.55 -11.23
CA ILE A 22 -1.27 15.93 -12.54
C ILE A 22 0.21 16.23 -12.36
N PHE A 23 1.04 15.56 -13.15
CA PHE A 23 2.48 15.77 -13.17
C PHE A 23 2.94 16.21 -14.56
N ASP A 24 3.99 17.01 -14.58
CA ASP A 24 4.78 17.14 -15.80
C ASP A 24 5.68 15.90 -15.99
N VAL A 25 6.42 15.87 -17.09
CA VAL A 25 7.31 14.73 -17.37
C VAL A 25 8.64 14.81 -16.63
N GLU A 26 8.93 15.89 -15.93
CA GLU A 26 10.05 16.05 -14.99
C GLU A 26 9.72 15.52 -13.58
N GLY A 27 8.42 15.17 -13.33
CA GLY A 27 7.94 14.62 -12.06
C GLY A 27 7.45 15.67 -11.07
N GLU A 28 7.33 16.93 -11.50
CA GLU A 28 6.80 18.00 -10.65
C GLU A 28 5.26 17.94 -10.60
N PRO A 29 4.65 17.97 -9.41
CA PRO A 29 3.21 17.96 -9.26
C PRO A 29 2.62 19.33 -9.59
N LEU A 30 1.78 19.39 -10.62
CA LEU A 30 1.05 20.62 -11.01
C LEU A 30 -0.27 20.76 -10.23
N ALA A 31 -0.85 19.65 -9.83
CA ALA A 31 -2.03 19.61 -8.96
C ALA A 31 -2.18 18.26 -8.29
N ILE A 32 -2.68 18.27 -7.06
CA ILE A 32 -3.10 17.09 -6.33
C ILE A 32 -4.48 17.37 -5.73
N SER A 33 -5.44 16.49 -6.02
CA SER A 33 -6.75 16.45 -5.37
C SER A 33 -6.83 15.19 -4.53
N ARG A 34 -7.42 15.30 -3.33
CA ARG A 34 -7.64 14.18 -2.42
C ARG A 34 -9.02 14.31 -1.78
N SER A 35 -9.76 13.22 -1.74
CA SER A 35 -10.99 13.13 -0.95
C SER A 35 -11.07 11.80 -0.23
N GLU A 36 -11.58 11.81 0.99
CA GLU A 36 -11.96 10.58 1.69
C GLU A 36 -13.25 10.04 1.05
N TYR A 37 -13.40 8.70 1.08
CA TYR A 37 -14.67 8.12 0.67
C TYR A 37 -15.74 8.47 1.71
N ALA A 38 -16.92 8.86 1.24
CA ALA A 38 -18.06 9.08 2.11
C ALA A 38 -18.54 7.77 2.71
N VAL A 39 -18.05 7.44 3.91
CA VAL A 39 -18.40 6.21 4.63
C VAL A 39 -19.65 6.46 5.47
N GLU A 40 -20.80 6.48 4.84
CA GLU A 40 -22.09 6.48 5.53
C GLU A 40 -22.41 5.05 6.00
N ARG A 41 -21.84 4.60 7.11
CA ARG A 41 -22.19 3.36 7.85
C ARG A 41 -22.39 2.07 7.03
N ARG A 42 -21.94 2.00 5.77
CA ARG A 42 -22.03 0.85 4.86
C ARG A 42 -20.68 0.54 4.23
N PRO A 43 -20.41 -0.71 3.83
CA PRO A 43 -19.24 -1.03 3.02
C PRO A 43 -19.23 -0.24 1.70
N LEU A 44 -18.06 0.24 1.28
CA LEU A 44 -17.89 0.88 -0.03
C LEU A 44 -18.24 -0.11 -1.15
N VAL A 45 -18.91 0.38 -2.17
CA VAL A 45 -19.24 -0.38 -3.39
C VAL A 45 -18.46 0.16 -4.60
N PRO A 46 -18.32 -0.61 -5.70
CA PRO A 46 -17.53 -0.21 -6.86
C PRO A 46 -17.89 1.18 -7.41
N ASP A 47 -19.15 1.56 -7.38
CA ASP A 47 -19.63 2.87 -7.86
C ASP A 47 -19.15 4.05 -6.98
N ASP A 48 -18.88 3.83 -5.70
CA ASP A 48 -18.32 4.88 -4.84
C ASP A 48 -16.87 5.21 -5.26
N TRP A 49 -16.12 4.19 -5.68
CA TRP A 49 -14.78 4.37 -6.22
C TRP A 49 -14.79 5.10 -7.57
N LEU A 50 -15.75 4.76 -8.43
CA LEU A 50 -15.94 5.48 -9.69
C LEU A 50 -16.29 6.96 -9.44
N LYS A 51 -17.23 7.25 -8.54
CA LYS A 51 -17.62 8.62 -8.19
C LYS A 51 -16.43 9.40 -7.62
N ALA A 52 -15.68 8.81 -6.71
CA ALA A 52 -14.50 9.44 -6.12
C ALA A 52 -13.41 9.71 -7.18
N ALA A 53 -13.13 8.76 -8.07
CA ALA A 53 -12.19 8.98 -9.18
C ALA A 53 -12.61 10.15 -10.05
N VAL A 54 -13.87 10.17 -10.49
CA VAL A 54 -14.40 11.24 -11.33
C VAL A 54 -14.30 12.61 -10.64
N SER A 55 -14.73 12.70 -9.37
CA SER A 55 -14.68 13.96 -8.62
C SER A 55 -13.25 14.47 -8.43
N ASN A 56 -12.28 13.56 -8.15
CA ASN A 56 -10.89 13.96 -7.98
C ASN A 56 -10.22 14.35 -9.30
N ILE A 57 -10.56 13.71 -10.44
CA ILE A 57 -10.10 14.12 -11.76
C ILE A 57 -10.55 15.55 -12.03
N GLU A 58 -11.86 15.85 -11.87
CA GLU A 58 -12.42 17.19 -12.07
C GLU A 58 -11.77 18.24 -11.16
N ALA A 59 -11.56 17.89 -9.87
CA ALA A 59 -10.93 18.78 -8.90
C ALA A 59 -9.45 19.05 -9.23
N ALA A 60 -8.68 18.03 -9.62
CA ALA A 60 -7.29 18.19 -10.02
C ALA A 60 -7.17 19.07 -11.27
N MET A 61 -8.07 18.92 -12.26
CA MET A 61 -8.13 19.79 -13.44
C MET A 61 -8.40 21.24 -13.04
N LYS A 62 -9.34 21.47 -12.13
CA LYS A 62 -9.67 22.82 -11.65
C LYS A 62 -8.53 23.48 -10.89
N ILE A 63 -7.78 22.70 -10.08
CA ILE A 63 -6.63 23.18 -9.29
C ILE A 63 -5.47 23.54 -10.21
N SER A 64 -5.12 22.68 -11.17
CA SER A 64 -3.95 22.85 -12.04
C SER A 64 -4.06 24.01 -13.01
N LYS A 65 -5.27 24.36 -13.40
CA LYS A 65 -5.55 25.31 -14.51
C LYS A 65 -4.90 24.92 -15.85
N VAL A 66 -4.44 23.68 -15.98
CA VAL A 66 -3.89 23.13 -17.22
C VAL A 66 -5.02 22.99 -18.23
N ASP A 67 -4.74 23.26 -19.51
CA ASP A 67 -5.70 22.94 -20.57
C ASP A 67 -6.01 21.44 -20.55
N PRO A 68 -7.26 21.00 -20.38
CA PRO A 68 -7.62 19.60 -20.38
C PRO A 68 -7.10 18.84 -21.61
N LYS A 69 -7.00 19.50 -22.75
CA LYS A 69 -6.46 18.93 -23.99
C LYS A 69 -4.94 18.70 -23.95
N ALA A 70 -4.22 19.31 -23.00
CA ALA A 70 -2.80 19.09 -22.80
C ALA A 70 -2.51 17.80 -22.04
N ILE A 71 -3.49 17.22 -21.32
CA ILE A 71 -3.31 15.92 -20.65
C ILE A 71 -3.05 14.86 -21.72
N ALA A 72 -1.86 14.26 -21.66
CA ALA A 72 -1.38 13.35 -22.69
C ALA A 72 -1.79 11.89 -22.44
N GLY A 73 -2.06 11.52 -21.19
CA GLY A 73 -2.47 10.17 -20.82
C GLY A 73 -2.97 10.08 -19.38
N LEU A 74 -3.73 9.02 -19.08
CA LEU A 74 -4.35 8.75 -17.79
C LEU A 74 -3.99 7.32 -17.34
N GLY A 75 -3.62 7.18 -16.07
CA GLY A 75 -3.36 5.88 -15.46
C GLY A 75 -3.94 5.77 -14.06
N PHE A 76 -3.98 4.54 -13.54
CA PHE A 76 -4.61 4.23 -12.27
C PHE A 76 -3.73 3.36 -11.38
N SER A 77 -3.80 3.57 -10.06
CA SER A 77 -3.35 2.62 -9.04
C SER A 77 -4.50 2.27 -8.10
N THR A 78 -4.34 1.17 -7.38
CA THR A 78 -5.30 0.75 -6.37
C THR A 78 -4.61 0.00 -5.24
N ARG A 79 -5.22 0.08 -4.04
CA ARG A 79 -4.84 -0.83 -2.97
C ARG A 79 -4.99 -2.29 -3.43
N ALA A 80 -4.09 -3.14 -2.98
CA ALA A 80 -4.29 -4.57 -3.09
C ALA A 80 -5.46 -4.99 -2.22
N GLY A 81 -6.18 -5.98 -2.65
CA GLY A 81 -7.20 -6.57 -1.82
C GLY A 81 -8.26 -7.32 -2.60
N ASP A 82 -9.13 -7.92 -1.83
CA ASP A 82 -10.19 -8.81 -2.29
C ASP A 82 -11.46 -8.04 -2.69
N LEU A 83 -11.35 -6.72 -2.89
CA LEU A 83 -12.47 -5.89 -3.31
C LEU A 83 -12.76 -6.14 -4.78
N MET A 84 -13.88 -6.84 -5.04
CA MET A 84 -14.27 -7.29 -6.36
C MET A 84 -15.60 -6.69 -6.78
N ALA A 85 -15.66 -6.26 -8.03
CA ALA A 85 -16.89 -5.95 -8.73
C ALA A 85 -17.36 -7.18 -9.53
N PHE A 86 -18.64 -7.47 -9.46
CA PHE A 86 -19.27 -8.55 -10.18
C PHE A 86 -20.34 -7.97 -11.12
N LEU A 87 -20.25 -8.31 -12.40
CA LEU A 87 -21.22 -7.86 -13.39
C LEU A 87 -21.96 -9.06 -14.00
N ASP A 88 -23.22 -8.88 -14.29
CA ASP A 88 -23.98 -9.83 -15.09
C ASP A 88 -23.71 -9.69 -16.60
N LYS A 89 -24.46 -10.44 -17.41
CA LYS A 89 -24.34 -10.41 -18.88
C LYS A 89 -24.69 -9.05 -19.50
N ASP A 90 -25.49 -8.24 -18.81
CA ASP A 90 -25.97 -6.93 -19.26
C ASP A 90 -25.15 -5.78 -18.61
N ASP A 91 -23.97 -6.11 -18.04
CA ASP A 91 -23.04 -5.20 -17.34
C ASP A 91 -23.66 -4.49 -16.13
N GLN A 92 -24.73 -5.07 -15.56
CA GLN A 92 -25.29 -4.57 -14.31
C GLN A 92 -24.48 -5.05 -13.12
N LEU A 93 -24.21 -4.14 -12.18
CA LEU A 93 -23.48 -4.45 -10.97
C LEU A 93 -24.30 -5.38 -10.07
N LEU A 94 -23.78 -6.56 -9.83
CA LEU A 94 -24.30 -7.49 -8.85
C LEU A 94 -23.61 -7.22 -7.51
N GLN A 95 -24.40 -7.11 -6.46
CA GLN A 95 -23.90 -6.97 -5.09
C GLN A 95 -24.32 -8.20 -4.28
N PRO A 96 -23.55 -9.30 -4.36
CA PRO A 96 -23.82 -10.45 -3.49
C PRO A 96 -23.77 -9.98 -2.04
N THR A 97 -24.66 -10.48 -1.20
CA THR A 97 -24.63 -10.22 0.23
C THR A 97 -23.34 -10.85 0.78
N MET A 98 -22.29 -10.06 0.87
CA MET A 98 -20.95 -10.54 1.27
C MET A 98 -20.88 -10.65 2.79
N ASN A 99 -20.37 -11.79 3.28
CA ASN A 99 -20.02 -12.00 4.68
C ASN A 99 -18.49 -12.15 4.79
N PRO A 100 -17.75 -11.05 5.12
CA PRO A 100 -16.29 -11.09 5.21
C PRO A 100 -15.78 -12.13 6.24
N ASP A 101 -16.50 -12.34 7.34
CA ASP A 101 -16.07 -13.27 8.39
C ASP A 101 -16.12 -14.73 7.89
N GLU A 102 -17.17 -15.09 7.16
CA GLU A 102 -17.28 -16.42 6.56
C GLU A 102 -16.22 -16.67 5.48
N VAL A 103 -15.91 -15.64 4.69
CA VAL A 103 -14.84 -15.72 3.69
C VAL A 103 -13.47 -15.82 4.36
N ALA A 104 -13.27 -15.16 5.50
CA ALA A 104 -12.03 -15.27 6.28
C ALA A 104 -11.81 -16.70 6.80
N VAL A 105 -12.86 -17.37 7.26
CA VAL A 105 -12.78 -18.80 7.67
C VAL A 105 -12.38 -19.68 6.49
N ILE A 106 -13.00 -19.49 5.32
CA ILE A 106 -12.64 -20.25 4.10
C ILE A 106 -11.19 -19.97 3.70
N ARG A 107 -10.72 -18.75 3.83
CA ARG A 107 -9.32 -18.40 3.59
C ARG A 107 -8.39 -19.19 4.50
N GLU A 108 -8.69 -19.26 5.80
CA GLU A 108 -7.89 -20.03 6.78
C GLU A 108 -7.88 -21.52 6.45
N GLU A 109 -9.03 -22.10 6.06
CA GLU A 109 -9.13 -23.48 5.59
C GLU A 109 -8.23 -23.75 4.36
N LEU A 110 -8.27 -22.84 3.38
CA LEU A 110 -7.47 -22.95 2.16
C LEU A 110 -5.97 -22.80 2.46
N GLU A 111 -5.60 -21.83 3.29
CA GLU A 111 -4.21 -21.62 3.74
C GLU A 111 -3.69 -22.89 4.43
N ALA A 112 -4.43 -23.43 5.39
CA ALA A 112 -4.03 -24.64 6.11
C ALA A 112 -3.87 -25.87 5.19
N LYS A 113 -4.69 -25.98 4.14
CA LYS A 113 -4.66 -27.08 3.19
C LYS A 113 -3.56 -26.95 2.14
N LEU A 114 -3.32 -25.73 1.64
CA LEU A 114 -2.48 -25.51 0.46
C LEU A 114 -1.02 -25.19 0.81
N PHE A 115 -0.76 -24.45 1.88
CA PHE A 115 0.60 -24.04 2.23
C PHE A 115 1.56 -25.20 2.49
N PRO A 116 1.19 -26.29 3.17
CA PRO A 116 2.09 -27.41 3.38
C PRO A 116 2.53 -28.13 2.10
N GLN A 117 1.75 -28.01 1.03
CA GLN A 117 1.93 -28.78 -0.20
C GLN A 117 2.50 -27.97 -1.38
N HIS A 118 2.37 -26.66 -1.34
CA HIS A 118 2.74 -25.77 -2.44
C HIS A 118 3.75 -24.74 -2.00
N LEU A 119 5.01 -25.11 -2.18
CA LEU A 119 6.21 -24.44 -1.69
C LEU A 119 6.66 -23.24 -2.54
N ASP A 120 5.98 -22.92 -3.61
CA ASP A 120 6.43 -21.85 -4.50
C ASP A 120 6.16 -20.43 -4.01
N GLY A 121 5.57 -20.27 -2.80
CA GLY A 121 5.30 -18.97 -2.15
C GLY A 121 4.44 -18.02 -2.98
N LEU A 122 4.12 -18.43 -4.20
CA LEU A 122 3.45 -17.63 -5.22
C LEU A 122 1.93 -17.62 -5.04
N LEU A 123 1.40 -18.51 -4.19
CA LEU A 123 -0.01 -18.58 -3.82
C LEU A 123 -0.35 -17.78 -2.55
N GLY A 124 0.59 -17.03 -1.98
CA GLY A 124 0.45 -16.31 -0.71
C GLY A 124 -0.75 -15.36 -0.63
N ASN A 125 -1.19 -14.83 -1.75
CA ASN A 125 -2.45 -14.12 -1.85
C ASN A 125 -3.43 -14.90 -2.73
N MET A 126 -4.38 -15.58 -2.11
CA MET A 126 -5.41 -16.36 -2.81
C MET A 126 -6.40 -15.51 -3.63
N GLY A 127 -6.30 -14.18 -3.53
CA GLY A 127 -7.11 -13.25 -4.30
C GLY A 127 -8.60 -13.56 -4.15
N ILE A 128 -9.26 -13.83 -5.28
CA ILE A 128 -10.71 -14.08 -5.35
C ILE A 128 -11.13 -15.51 -4.93
N VAL A 129 -10.18 -16.46 -4.81
CA VAL A 129 -10.51 -17.90 -4.59
C VAL A 129 -11.39 -18.13 -3.35
N PRO A 130 -11.12 -17.55 -2.16
CA PRO A 130 -12.00 -17.71 -1.00
C PRO A 130 -13.42 -17.22 -1.25
N TRP A 131 -13.60 -16.13 -1.99
CA TRP A 131 -14.90 -15.60 -2.37
C TRP A 131 -15.67 -16.54 -3.30
N VAL A 132 -14.99 -17.05 -4.32
CA VAL A 132 -15.58 -18.00 -5.26
C VAL A 132 -16.03 -19.26 -4.54
N LEU A 133 -15.19 -19.81 -3.67
CA LEU A 133 -15.53 -21.00 -2.91
C LEU A 133 -16.68 -20.76 -1.94
N TRP A 134 -16.74 -19.58 -1.31
CA TRP A 134 -17.87 -19.19 -0.47
C TRP A 134 -19.16 -19.11 -1.29
N MET A 135 -19.13 -18.44 -2.45
CA MET A 135 -20.30 -18.35 -3.34
C MET A 135 -20.74 -19.74 -3.86
N GLN A 136 -19.79 -20.61 -4.23
CA GLN A 136 -20.12 -21.98 -4.65
C GLN A 136 -20.85 -22.78 -3.56
N ARG A 137 -20.44 -22.59 -2.29
CA ARG A 137 -21.05 -23.31 -1.15
C ARG A 137 -22.43 -22.78 -0.76
N LYS A 138 -22.63 -21.45 -0.84
CA LYS A 138 -23.82 -20.79 -0.26
C LYS A 138 -24.65 -19.97 -1.25
N HIS A 139 -24.08 -19.56 -2.38
CA HIS A 139 -24.68 -18.62 -3.34
C HIS A 139 -24.47 -19.06 -4.80
N ARG A 140 -24.60 -20.33 -5.06
CA ARG A 140 -24.30 -20.94 -6.37
C ARG A 140 -25.11 -20.33 -7.52
N GLU A 141 -26.35 -19.99 -7.26
CA GLU A 141 -27.24 -19.36 -8.23
C GLU A 141 -26.74 -17.95 -8.62
N GLU A 142 -26.33 -17.14 -7.63
CA GLU A 142 -25.74 -15.82 -7.84
C GLU A 142 -24.41 -15.91 -8.61
N LEU A 143 -23.54 -16.87 -8.26
CA LEU A 143 -22.29 -17.14 -8.99
C LEU A 143 -22.54 -17.47 -10.46
N GLY A 144 -23.63 -18.18 -10.75
CA GLY A 144 -24.06 -18.51 -12.12
C GLY A 144 -24.43 -17.27 -12.94
N ARG A 145 -24.99 -16.24 -12.32
CA ARG A 145 -25.38 -14.99 -12.98
C ARG A 145 -24.20 -14.07 -13.31
N ILE A 146 -23.06 -14.22 -12.62
CA ILE A 146 -21.87 -13.40 -12.83
C ILE A 146 -21.25 -13.75 -14.18
N SER A 147 -21.06 -12.75 -15.02
CA SER A 147 -20.36 -12.86 -16.31
C SER A 147 -18.94 -12.27 -16.27
N LYS A 148 -18.72 -11.24 -15.44
CA LYS A 148 -17.41 -10.60 -15.28
C LYS A 148 -17.08 -10.40 -13.80
N MET A 149 -15.84 -10.69 -13.44
CA MET A 149 -15.27 -10.48 -12.10
C MET A 149 -13.99 -9.66 -12.23
N MET A 150 -13.90 -8.52 -11.53
CA MET A 150 -12.75 -7.63 -11.65
C MET A 150 -12.51 -6.85 -10.35
N GLY A 151 -11.29 -6.37 -10.14
CA GLY A 151 -10.99 -5.46 -9.03
C GLY A 151 -11.68 -4.11 -9.19
N TYR A 152 -11.79 -3.33 -8.10
CA TYR A 152 -12.45 -2.03 -8.16
C TYR A 152 -11.76 -1.04 -9.11
N LYS A 153 -10.41 -1.04 -9.17
CA LYS A 153 -9.66 -0.26 -10.17
C LYS A 153 -10.07 -0.66 -11.58
N ASP A 154 -10.08 -1.96 -11.83
CA ASP A 154 -10.40 -2.51 -13.15
C ASP A 154 -11.85 -2.20 -13.53
N TYR A 155 -12.75 -2.17 -12.54
CA TYR A 155 -14.14 -1.71 -12.70
C TYR A 155 -14.20 -0.22 -13.09
N VAL A 156 -13.47 0.64 -12.40
CA VAL A 156 -13.40 2.07 -12.74
C VAL A 156 -12.90 2.25 -14.18
N ILE A 157 -11.80 1.57 -14.54
CA ILE A 157 -11.27 1.58 -15.91
C ILE A 157 -12.32 1.07 -16.91
N TYR A 158 -12.99 -0.05 -16.61
CA TYR A 158 -14.03 -0.61 -17.46
C TYR A 158 -15.20 0.37 -17.67
N LYS A 159 -15.67 1.04 -16.63
CA LYS A 159 -16.74 2.05 -16.74
C LYS A 159 -16.31 3.24 -17.58
N LEU A 160 -15.06 3.68 -17.45
CA LEU A 160 -14.53 4.85 -18.17
C LEU A 160 -14.17 4.53 -19.63
N THR A 161 -13.74 3.31 -19.94
CA THR A 161 -13.22 2.94 -21.28
C THR A 161 -14.08 1.92 -22.03
N GLY A 162 -14.86 1.09 -21.34
CA GLY A 162 -15.53 -0.08 -21.88
C GLY A 162 -14.62 -1.29 -22.07
N ILE A 163 -13.36 -1.24 -21.65
CA ILE A 163 -12.37 -2.28 -21.90
C ILE A 163 -12.16 -3.12 -20.65
N PHE A 164 -12.36 -4.43 -20.78
CA PHE A 164 -12.19 -5.41 -19.72
C PHE A 164 -10.73 -5.85 -19.66
N ALA A 165 -9.95 -5.26 -18.74
CA ALA A 165 -8.51 -5.47 -18.60
C ALA A 165 -8.09 -5.31 -17.13
N ALA A 166 -7.00 -5.96 -16.75
CA ALA A 166 -6.33 -5.80 -15.46
C ALA A 166 -4.81 -5.85 -15.61
N ASP A 167 -4.08 -5.43 -14.60
CA ASP A 167 -2.63 -5.50 -14.59
C ASP A 167 -2.11 -6.73 -13.86
N PHE A 168 -0.91 -7.19 -14.23
CA PHE A 168 -0.29 -8.33 -13.57
C PHE A 168 0.39 -7.98 -12.24
N LEU A 169 0.74 -6.70 -11.98
CA LEU A 169 1.38 -6.30 -10.73
C LEU A 169 0.46 -6.49 -9.52
N ASP A 170 -0.85 -6.32 -9.73
CA ASP A 170 -1.88 -6.53 -8.71
C ASP A 170 -2.47 -7.93 -8.75
N LYS A 171 -2.73 -8.49 -9.93
CA LYS A 171 -3.58 -9.68 -10.10
C LYS A 171 -2.84 -10.99 -10.37
N ASP A 172 -1.53 -10.98 -10.61
CA ASP A 172 -0.81 -12.19 -11.03
C ASP A 172 -0.87 -13.32 -9.99
N SER A 173 -0.62 -13.03 -8.70
CA SER A 173 -0.69 -14.06 -7.63
C SER A 173 -2.09 -14.66 -7.50
N GLY A 174 -3.13 -13.82 -7.50
CA GLY A 174 -4.53 -14.27 -7.46
C GLY A 174 -4.90 -15.10 -8.68
N ARG A 175 -4.39 -14.74 -9.88
CA ARG A 175 -4.63 -15.51 -11.11
C ARG A 175 -3.99 -16.89 -11.04
N ARG A 176 -2.77 -17.00 -10.51
CA ARG A 176 -2.12 -18.30 -10.30
C ARG A 176 -2.90 -19.17 -9.31
N ALA A 177 -3.38 -18.58 -8.22
CA ALA A 177 -4.22 -19.28 -7.25
C ALA A 177 -5.52 -19.80 -7.90
N VAL A 178 -6.19 -18.99 -8.72
CA VAL A 178 -7.37 -19.43 -9.47
C VAL A 178 -7.03 -20.60 -10.39
N THR A 179 -6.00 -20.46 -11.23
CA THR A 179 -5.58 -21.52 -12.19
C THR A 179 -5.25 -22.81 -11.46
N PHE A 180 -4.56 -22.74 -10.32
CA PHE A 180 -4.27 -23.90 -9.50
C PHE A 180 -5.54 -24.54 -8.95
N CYS A 181 -6.42 -23.76 -8.32
CA CYS A 181 -7.65 -24.30 -7.71
C CYS A 181 -8.64 -24.86 -8.75
N GLU A 182 -8.69 -24.31 -9.96
CA GLU A 182 -9.46 -24.89 -11.09
C GLU A 182 -8.86 -26.24 -11.51
N LYS A 183 -7.54 -26.34 -11.68
CA LYS A 183 -6.84 -27.58 -12.04
C LYS A 183 -7.07 -28.69 -11.02
N GLU A 184 -6.98 -28.34 -9.72
CA GLU A 184 -7.21 -29.27 -8.62
C GLU A 184 -8.72 -29.51 -8.33
N ARG A 185 -9.61 -28.94 -9.15
CA ARG A 185 -11.08 -29.06 -9.01
C ARG A 185 -11.62 -28.60 -7.64
N MET A 186 -10.93 -27.63 -7.04
CA MET A 186 -11.36 -27.02 -5.77
C MET A 186 -12.45 -25.96 -5.98
N ILE A 187 -12.44 -25.32 -7.14
CA ILE A 187 -13.44 -24.35 -7.58
C ILE A 187 -13.90 -24.66 -9.01
N ASP A 188 -15.13 -24.24 -9.33
CA ASP A 188 -15.63 -24.26 -10.71
C ASP A 188 -14.85 -23.28 -11.57
N PRO A 189 -14.71 -23.50 -12.90
CA PRO A 189 -13.97 -22.62 -13.78
C PRO A 189 -14.52 -21.20 -13.81
N ILE A 190 -13.70 -20.22 -13.39
CA ILE A 190 -14.00 -18.79 -13.43
C ILE A 190 -13.03 -18.00 -14.30
N THR A 191 -11.95 -18.63 -14.78
CA THR A 191 -10.95 -17.96 -15.63
C THR A 191 -11.56 -17.18 -16.81
N PRO A 192 -12.62 -17.67 -17.51
CA PRO A 192 -13.27 -16.90 -18.56
C PRO A 192 -13.99 -15.63 -18.10
N LYS A 193 -14.30 -15.54 -16.79
CA LYS A 193 -14.97 -14.38 -16.18
C LYS A 193 -13.98 -13.34 -15.66
N LEU A 194 -12.68 -13.60 -15.74
CA LEU A 194 -11.61 -12.70 -15.25
C LEU A 194 -10.99 -11.90 -16.41
N PRO A 195 -10.58 -10.64 -16.17
CA PRO A 195 -9.98 -9.81 -17.21
C PRO A 195 -8.60 -10.35 -17.64
N PRO A 196 -8.22 -10.20 -18.91
CA PRO A 196 -6.84 -10.48 -19.33
C PRO A 196 -5.85 -9.58 -18.60
N LEU A 197 -4.66 -10.13 -18.28
CA LEU A 197 -3.61 -9.40 -17.56
C LEU A 197 -2.65 -8.74 -18.53
N HIS A 198 -2.27 -7.51 -18.22
CA HIS A 198 -1.39 -6.68 -19.02
C HIS A 198 -0.26 -6.04 -18.20
N PRO A 199 0.86 -5.65 -18.83
CA PRO A 199 1.86 -4.79 -18.20
C PRO A 199 1.28 -3.46 -17.73
N PRO A 200 1.80 -2.85 -16.66
CA PRO A 200 1.28 -1.60 -16.10
C PRO A 200 1.27 -0.44 -17.10
N THR A 201 2.21 -0.46 -18.05
CA THR A 201 2.36 0.55 -19.12
C THR A 201 1.49 0.29 -20.35
N LYS A 202 0.70 -0.79 -20.36
CA LYS A 202 -0.13 -1.11 -21.53
C LYS A 202 -1.22 -0.06 -21.71
N ILE A 203 -1.20 0.62 -22.86
CA ILE A 203 -2.34 1.39 -23.33
C ILE A 203 -3.44 0.41 -23.69
N ILE A 204 -4.56 0.48 -22.96
CA ILE A 204 -5.71 -0.40 -23.15
C ILE A 204 -6.79 0.22 -24.03
N GLY A 205 -6.70 1.50 -24.33
CA GLY A 205 -7.63 2.23 -25.18
C GLY A 205 -7.75 3.69 -24.80
N THR A 206 -8.92 4.27 -25.06
CA THR A 206 -9.26 5.66 -24.74
C THR A 206 -10.50 5.73 -23.87
N LEU A 207 -10.78 6.90 -23.31
CA LEU A 207 -12.05 7.14 -22.61
C LEU A 207 -13.24 7.02 -23.58
N LYS A 208 -14.38 6.57 -23.07
CA LYS A 208 -15.65 6.70 -23.78
C LYS A 208 -15.94 8.17 -24.07
N PRO A 209 -16.65 8.48 -25.16
CA PRO A 209 -16.91 9.86 -25.58
C PRO A 209 -17.50 10.74 -24.48
N GLU A 210 -18.45 10.23 -23.71
CA GLU A 210 -19.12 10.94 -22.62
C GLU A 210 -18.15 11.36 -21.50
N TRP A 211 -17.17 10.53 -21.17
CA TRP A 211 -16.17 10.86 -20.16
C TRP A 211 -15.10 11.83 -20.68
N ALA A 212 -14.66 11.64 -21.93
CA ALA A 212 -13.72 12.58 -22.55
C ALA A 212 -14.33 13.99 -22.64
N GLU A 213 -15.59 14.09 -23.01
CA GLU A 213 -16.35 15.37 -23.07
C GLU A 213 -16.51 15.97 -21.67
N ARG A 214 -16.92 15.17 -20.68
CA ARG A 214 -17.13 15.63 -19.31
C ARG A 214 -15.86 16.21 -18.68
N PHE A 215 -14.70 15.59 -18.93
CA PHE A 215 -13.41 16.06 -18.42
C PHE A 215 -12.76 17.13 -19.32
N GLY A 216 -13.27 17.36 -20.50
CA GLY A 216 -12.68 18.25 -21.51
C GLY A 216 -11.44 17.67 -22.20
N PHE A 217 -11.19 16.35 -22.06
CA PHE A 217 -10.02 15.69 -22.62
C PHE A 217 -10.18 15.43 -24.13
N ARG A 218 -9.05 15.17 -24.79
CA ARG A 218 -9.09 14.70 -26.19
C ARG A 218 -9.72 13.31 -26.25
N ARG A 219 -10.58 13.06 -27.22
CA ARG A 219 -11.21 11.73 -27.41
C ARG A 219 -10.18 10.61 -27.69
N THR A 220 -8.97 10.99 -28.13
CA THR A 220 -7.87 10.07 -28.42
C THR A 220 -6.90 9.92 -27.25
N MET A 221 -7.19 10.51 -26.09
CA MET A 221 -6.29 10.43 -24.94
C MET A 221 -6.17 8.99 -24.45
N PRO A 222 -4.97 8.43 -24.39
CA PRO A 222 -4.76 7.03 -23.99
C PRO A 222 -4.96 6.84 -22.49
N VAL A 223 -5.51 5.67 -22.17
CA VAL A 223 -5.64 5.17 -20.79
C VAL A 223 -4.77 3.93 -20.64
N ILE A 224 -3.95 3.88 -19.59
CA ILE A 224 -3.16 2.69 -19.24
C ILE A 224 -3.81 1.90 -18.13
N VAL A 225 -3.47 0.62 -18.02
CA VAL A 225 -4.02 -0.24 -16.97
C VAL A 225 -3.48 0.10 -15.57
N GLY A 226 -2.24 0.61 -15.49
CA GLY A 226 -1.61 0.99 -14.21
C GLY A 226 -1.25 -0.21 -13.34
N GLY A 227 -1.34 -0.06 -12.01
CA GLY A 227 -0.87 -1.11 -11.11
C GLY A 227 -1.39 -1.03 -9.68
N ARG A 228 -0.77 -1.81 -8.80
CA ARG A 228 -1.03 -1.81 -7.37
C ARG A 228 -0.35 -0.63 -6.68
N ASP A 229 -1.01 0.00 -5.70
CA ASP A 229 -0.53 1.14 -4.92
C ASP A 229 0.90 0.93 -4.36
N GLY A 230 1.14 -0.18 -3.66
CA GLY A 230 2.43 -0.47 -3.07
C GLY A 230 3.56 -0.61 -4.09
N THR A 231 3.29 -1.20 -5.28
CA THR A 231 4.27 -1.29 -6.36
C THR A 231 4.46 0.06 -7.03
N CYS A 232 3.37 0.81 -7.25
CA CYS A 232 3.43 2.17 -7.78
C CYS A 232 4.22 3.09 -6.83
N ALA A 233 3.95 3.03 -5.51
CA ALA A 233 4.70 3.81 -4.51
C ALA A 233 6.18 3.45 -4.50
N THR A 234 6.51 2.14 -4.51
CA THR A 234 7.90 1.67 -4.54
C THR A 234 8.64 2.18 -5.77
N THR A 235 7.97 2.16 -6.93
CA THR A 235 8.50 2.72 -8.19
C THR A 235 8.62 4.25 -8.10
N GLY A 236 7.57 4.92 -7.61
CA GLY A 236 7.50 6.38 -7.50
C GLY A 236 8.50 7.01 -6.53
N ILE A 237 9.04 6.26 -5.58
CA ILE A 237 10.16 6.71 -4.74
C ILE A 237 11.53 6.26 -5.28
N GLY A 238 11.57 5.57 -6.42
CA GLY A 238 12.80 5.12 -7.08
C GLY A 238 13.48 3.93 -6.41
N ALA A 239 12.77 3.11 -5.64
CA ALA A 239 13.28 1.86 -5.13
C ALA A 239 13.11 0.77 -6.21
N ILE A 240 14.14 0.59 -7.06
CA ILE A 240 14.07 -0.24 -8.28
C ILE A 240 15.29 -1.15 -8.49
N ARG A 241 16.17 -1.27 -7.51
CA ARG A 241 17.41 -2.04 -7.64
C ARG A 241 17.60 -2.97 -6.45
N LEU A 242 18.28 -4.08 -6.67
CA LEU A 242 18.79 -4.90 -5.57
C LEU A 242 19.59 -4.06 -4.58
N GLY A 243 19.50 -4.36 -3.31
CA GLY A 243 20.09 -3.58 -2.23
C GLY A 243 19.23 -2.41 -1.74
N GLN A 244 18.08 -2.16 -2.34
CA GLN A 244 17.12 -1.16 -1.88
C GLN A 244 15.91 -1.80 -1.20
N ALA A 245 15.37 -1.07 -0.22
CA ALA A 245 14.07 -1.38 0.38
C ALA A 245 13.15 -0.15 0.31
N CYS A 246 11.85 -0.40 0.13
CA CYS A 246 10.81 0.59 0.33
C CYS A 246 10.18 0.40 1.71
N SER A 247 10.26 1.39 2.58
CA SER A 247 9.52 1.41 3.85
C SER A 247 8.33 2.34 3.74
N THR A 248 7.17 1.86 4.11
CA THR A 248 5.95 2.69 4.18
C THR A 248 5.59 2.91 5.65
N ILE A 249 5.49 4.17 6.10
CA ILE A 249 4.99 4.56 7.42
C ILE A 249 3.65 5.27 7.23
N ALA A 250 2.59 4.48 7.11
CA ALA A 250 1.22 4.94 6.92
C ALA A 250 0.32 4.39 8.04
N SER A 251 -0.98 4.27 7.83
CA SER A 251 -1.89 3.66 8.84
C SER A 251 -1.38 2.31 9.33
N SER A 252 -0.75 1.52 8.45
CA SER A 252 0.11 0.38 8.80
C SER A 252 1.54 0.65 8.36
N VAL A 253 2.51 0.05 9.06
CA VAL A 253 3.91 0.04 8.63
C VAL A 253 4.16 -1.18 7.74
N CYS A 254 5.03 -1.02 6.75
CA CYS A 254 5.39 -2.10 5.82
C CYS A 254 6.82 -1.91 5.33
N ILE A 255 7.54 -3.01 5.14
CA ILE A 255 8.83 -3.02 4.44
C ILE A 255 8.76 -3.94 3.23
N ARG A 256 9.28 -3.47 2.10
CA ARG A 256 9.41 -4.20 0.84
C ARG A 256 10.86 -4.22 0.43
N ILE A 257 11.49 -5.37 0.45
CA ILE A 257 12.88 -5.55 0.02
C ILE A 257 12.86 -6.03 -1.43
N ILE A 258 13.71 -5.41 -2.26
CA ILE A 258 13.83 -5.78 -3.67
C ILE A 258 14.72 -7.01 -3.78
N SER A 259 14.21 -8.05 -4.44
CA SER A 259 14.86 -9.33 -4.64
C SER A 259 14.88 -9.74 -6.12
N ASP A 260 15.84 -10.57 -6.51
CA ASP A 260 15.92 -11.19 -7.82
C ASP A 260 15.07 -12.48 -7.95
N ARG A 261 14.48 -12.91 -6.85
CA ARG A 261 13.61 -14.09 -6.77
C ARG A 261 12.58 -13.96 -5.66
N PRO A 262 11.48 -14.72 -5.70
CA PRO A 262 10.61 -14.85 -4.55
C PRO A 262 11.32 -15.55 -3.40
N LEU A 263 11.03 -15.14 -2.16
CA LEU A 263 11.57 -15.74 -0.93
C LEU A 263 10.46 -16.51 -0.20
N MET A 264 10.83 -17.48 0.63
CA MET A 264 9.88 -18.39 1.25
C MET A 264 10.05 -18.45 2.77
N ASP A 265 9.02 -18.06 3.52
CA ASP A 265 8.96 -18.15 4.99
C ASP A 265 8.11 -19.35 5.44
N LEU A 266 8.61 -20.55 5.21
CA LEU A 266 7.88 -21.77 5.55
C LEU A 266 8.26 -22.30 6.94
N PRO A 267 7.31 -22.83 7.66
CA PRO A 267 5.86 -22.92 7.39
C PRO A 267 5.07 -21.68 7.87
N LYS A 268 5.74 -20.62 8.35
CA LYS A 268 5.11 -19.50 9.06
C LYS A 268 4.38 -18.51 8.14
N ASN A 269 4.78 -18.42 6.88
CA ASN A 269 4.17 -17.58 5.85
C ASN A 269 3.87 -16.14 6.31
N ARG A 270 4.92 -15.44 6.79
CA ARG A 270 4.83 -14.06 7.31
C ARG A 270 5.16 -13.01 6.27
N ILE A 271 5.55 -13.40 5.06
CA ILE A 271 5.94 -12.52 3.96
C ILE A 271 5.07 -12.79 2.72
N ASP A 272 4.92 -11.75 1.90
CA ASP A 272 4.30 -11.81 0.59
C ASP A 272 5.35 -11.57 -0.50
N ASN A 273 5.22 -12.25 -1.63
CA ASN A 273 6.04 -12.03 -2.82
C ASN A 273 5.19 -11.38 -3.92
N ARG A 274 5.71 -10.30 -4.49
CA ARG A 274 5.01 -9.55 -5.54
C ARG A 274 5.97 -9.24 -6.68
N ILE A 275 5.43 -9.21 -7.89
CA ILE A 275 6.18 -8.80 -9.07
C ILE A 275 6.49 -7.29 -8.96
N HIS A 276 7.75 -6.93 -9.21
CA HIS A 276 8.17 -5.55 -9.31
C HIS A 276 7.85 -4.96 -10.70
N SER A 277 7.75 -3.62 -10.80
CA SER A 277 7.60 -2.94 -12.09
C SER A 277 8.81 -3.10 -13.02
N ILE A 278 9.97 -3.41 -12.47
CA ILE A 278 11.17 -3.78 -13.24
C ILE A 278 11.13 -5.28 -13.52
N PRO A 279 11.20 -5.71 -14.79
CA PRO A 279 11.20 -7.12 -15.15
C PRO A 279 12.31 -7.90 -14.46
N GLY A 280 11.99 -9.09 -13.97
CA GLY A 280 12.92 -10.00 -13.29
C GLY A 280 13.16 -9.67 -11.80
N LEU A 281 12.58 -8.58 -11.28
CA LEU A 281 12.66 -8.25 -9.86
C LEU A 281 11.35 -8.55 -9.13
N TRP A 282 11.48 -8.76 -7.83
CA TRP A 282 10.40 -9.04 -6.90
C TRP A 282 10.40 -8.03 -5.75
N LEU A 283 9.24 -7.80 -5.19
CA LEU A 283 9.04 -7.13 -3.91
C LEU A 283 8.72 -8.20 -2.86
N VAL A 284 9.62 -8.41 -1.93
CA VAL A 284 9.37 -9.25 -0.77
C VAL A 284 8.83 -8.36 0.33
N ASP A 285 7.59 -8.56 0.66
CA ASP A 285 6.74 -7.64 1.41
C ASP A 285 6.43 -8.21 2.80
N ASN A 286 6.58 -7.40 3.85
CA ASN A 286 6.11 -7.72 5.19
C ASN A 286 5.33 -6.53 5.77
N THR A 287 4.16 -6.81 6.32
CA THR A 287 3.31 -5.84 7.02
C THR A 287 3.15 -6.27 8.48
N PRO A 288 4.00 -5.78 9.40
CA PRO A 288 4.08 -6.28 10.78
C PRO A 288 2.80 -6.08 11.60
N GLY A 289 2.09 -5.01 11.33
CA GLY A 289 1.04 -4.43 12.17
C GLY A 289 1.51 -3.12 12.81
N GLY A 290 0.58 -2.33 13.34
CA GLY A 290 0.87 -0.97 13.78
C GLY A 290 1.14 0.00 12.63
N GLY A 291 1.62 1.18 12.96
CA GLY A 291 1.86 2.27 12.02
C GLY A 291 1.42 3.61 12.60
N THR A 292 1.07 4.57 11.74
CA THR A 292 0.60 5.89 12.21
C THR A 292 -0.72 5.81 12.98
N VAL A 293 -1.45 4.68 12.90
CA VAL A 293 -2.64 4.42 13.72
C VAL A 293 -2.33 4.49 15.22
N CYS A 294 -1.13 4.09 15.64
CA CYS A 294 -0.71 4.16 17.05
C CYS A 294 -0.54 5.60 17.52
N LEU A 295 0.11 6.44 16.69
CA LEU A 295 0.27 7.86 16.99
C LEU A 295 -1.06 8.61 16.87
N ARG A 296 -1.93 8.23 15.93
CA ARG A 296 -3.29 8.78 15.81
C ARG A 296 -4.13 8.46 17.05
N TRP A 297 -4.08 7.23 17.56
CA TRP A 297 -4.73 6.87 18.82
C TRP A 297 -4.21 7.76 19.96
N PHE A 298 -2.89 7.93 20.09
CA PHE A 298 -2.33 8.83 21.11
C PHE A 298 -2.87 10.26 20.98
N ARG A 299 -2.91 10.78 19.73
CA ARG A 299 -3.48 12.10 19.44
C ARG A 299 -4.94 12.21 19.89
N ASP A 300 -5.76 11.22 19.55
CA ASP A 300 -7.20 11.30 19.77
C ASP A 300 -7.57 11.11 21.25
N GLU A 301 -6.83 10.23 21.96
CA GLU A 301 -7.15 9.88 23.35
C GLU A 301 -6.34 10.66 24.40
N LEU A 302 -5.11 11.05 24.12
CA LEU A 302 -4.17 11.65 25.06
C LEU A 302 -3.66 13.04 24.63
N GLY A 303 -3.97 13.48 23.41
CA GLY A 303 -3.47 14.70 22.80
C GLY A 303 -4.52 15.80 22.60
N GLN A 304 -5.52 15.89 23.46
CA GLN A 304 -6.65 16.80 23.29
C GLN A 304 -6.24 18.27 23.30
N VAL A 305 -5.26 18.65 24.13
CA VAL A 305 -4.77 20.03 24.22
C VAL A 305 -4.10 20.45 22.91
N GLU A 306 -3.20 19.62 22.37
CA GLU A 306 -2.52 19.87 21.10
C GLU A 306 -3.50 19.93 19.93
N ASN A 307 -4.53 19.06 19.95
CA ASN A 307 -5.61 19.11 18.97
C ASN A 307 -6.37 20.43 19.02
N GLN A 308 -6.70 20.91 20.22
CA GLN A 308 -7.37 22.19 20.40
C GLN A 308 -6.50 23.36 19.92
N VAL A 309 -5.21 23.39 20.32
CA VAL A 309 -4.26 24.40 19.87
C VAL A 309 -4.09 24.37 18.34
N ALA A 310 -3.93 23.19 17.76
CA ALA A 310 -3.80 23.03 16.32
C ALA A 310 -5.05 23.55 15.59
N ASN A 311 -6.25 23.24 16.09
CA ASN A 311 -7.51 23.75 15.51
C ASN A 311 -7.60 25.28 15.59
N LEU A 312 -7.22 25.88 16.70
CA LEU A 312 -7.24 27.34 16.88
C LEU A 312 -6.21 28.06 16.01
N THR A 313 -5.05 27.45 15.80
CA THR A 313 -3.93 28.04 15.02
C THR A 313 -3.92 27.60 13.56
N GLN A 314 -4.88 26.76 13.13
CA GLN A 314 -4.87 26.08 11.82
C GLN A 314 -3.56 25.30 11.57
N GLY A 315 -2.94 24.82 12.64
CA GLY A 315 -1.68 24.09 12.64
C GLY A 315 -1.87 22.56 12.55
N ASN A 316 -0.74 21.86 12.61
CA ASN A 316 -0.71 20.40 12.60
C ASN A 316 -0.37 19.86 13.99
N PRO A 317 -1.27 19.11 14.68
CA PRO A 317 -0.98 18.58 16.01
C PRO A 317 0.24 17.66 16.05
N TYR A 318 0.56 16.97 14.97
CA TYR A 318 1.74 16.09 14.89
C TYR A 318 3.07 16.87 14.99
N ALA A 319 3.10 18.16 14.64
CA ALA A 319 4.29 18.99 14.82
C ALA A 319 4.68 19.16 16.29
N TYR A 320 3.71 19.21 17.21
CA TYR A 320 3.96 19.24 18.64
C TYR A 320 4.51 17.90 19.15
N TYR A 321 3.96 16.79 18.67
CA TYR A 321 4.46 15.45 19.02
C TYR A 321 5.88 15.22 18.52
N ASP A 322 6.21 15.70 17.34
CA ASP A 322 7.59 15.67 16.82
C ASP A 322 8.55 16.43 17.72
N GLN A 323 8.16 17.62 18.21
CA GLN A 323 8.98 18.40 19.13
C GLN A 323 9.20 17.69 20.48
N GLU A 324 8.14 17.09 21.06
CA GLU A 324 8.24 16.32 22.30
C GLU A 324 9.14 15.08 22.12
N ALA A 325 8.96 14.34 21.02
CA ALA A 325 9.79 13.19 20.71
C ALA A 325 11.26 13.59 20.46
N ALA A 326 11.52 14.74 19.81
CA ALA A 326 12.86 15.24 19.56
C ALA A 326 13.61 15.62 20.84
N ARG A 327 12.90 16.14 21.84
CA ARG A 327 13.47 16.51 23.16
C ARG A 327 13.70 15.29 24.07
N THR A 328 13.03 14.19 23.79
CA THR A 328 13.18 12.95 24.55
C THR A 328 14.42 12.20 24.07
N PRO A 329 15.26 11.68 24.97
CA PRO A 329 16.45 10.92 24.56
C PRO A 329 16.10 9.69 23.70
N PRO A 330 16.98 9.31 22.75
CA PRO A 330 16.88 8.04 22.01
C PRO A 330 16.70 6.87 22.96
N GLY A 331 15.79 5.95 22.60
CA GLY A 331 15.42 4.82 23.43
C GLY A 331 14.39 5.12 24.51
N ALA A 332 13.81 6.34 24.52
CA ALA A 332 12.77 6.75 25.47
C ALA A 332 13.07 6.34 26.92
N GLU A 333 14.36 6.39 27.34
CA GLU A 333 14.88 5.99 28.67
C GLU A 333 14.42 4.59 29.12
N GLY A 334 14.29 3.65 28.16
CA GLY A 334 13.93 2.26 28.41
C GLY A 334 12.43 1.95 28.30
N LEU A 335 11.59 2.94 27.99
CA LEU A 335 10.18 2.70 27.71
C LEU A 335 10.03 2.08 26.32
N VAL A 336 9.46 0.88 26.25
CA VAL A 336 9.24 0.13 24.99
C VAL A 336 7.75 0.06 24.69
N PHE A 337 7.38 0.29 23.43
CA PHE A 337 6.00 0.14 22.95
C PHE A 337 5.87 -1.01 21.93
N VAL A 338 4.92 -1.91 22.15
CA VAL A 338 4.51 -2.94 21.18
C VAL A 338 3.30 -2.43 20.40
N PRO A 339 3.40 -2.16 19.07
CA PRO A 339 2.38 -1.45 18.30
C PRO A 339 1.25 -2.35 17.80
N ALA A 340 0.85 -3.36 18.56
CA ALA A 340 -0.13 -4.37 18.17
C ALA A 340 -1.59 -3.92 18.38
N MET A 341 -1.94 -2.67 18.03
CA MET A 341 -3.28 -2.10 18.27
C MET A 341 -4.42 -2.87 17.61
N GLY A 342 -4.17 -3.51 16.48
CA GLY A 342 -5.15 -4.33 15.74
C GLY A 342 -4.67 -5.77 15.49
N GLY A 343 -3.78 -6.28 16.35
CA GLY A 343 -3.10 -7.54 16.14
C GLY A 343 -1.67 -7.36 15.64
N MET A 344 -0.95 -8.46 15.50
CA MET A 344 0.46 -8.51 15.11
C MET A 344 0.67 -9.64 14.11
N ASN A 345 1.46 -9.40 13.06
CA ASN A 345 1.83 -10.41 12.07
C ASN A 345 3.26 -10.92 12.27
N VAL A 346 4.14 -10.08 12.81
CA VAL A 346 5.55 -10.41 13.10
C VAL A 346 5.98 -9.77 14.42
N PRO A 347 6.93 -10.35 15.13
CA PRO A 347 7.65 -11.59 14.85
C PRO A 347 6.78 -12.85 14.99
N VAL A 348 5.64 -12.75 15.67
CA VAL A 348 4.63 -13.80 15.88
C VAL A 348 3.29 -13.35 15.31
N ARG A 349 2.63 -14.21 14.53
CA ARG A 349 1.27 -13.92 14.04
C ARG A 349 0.27 -14.14 15.16
N ASN A 350 -0.29 -13.06 15.69
CA ASN A 350 -1.29 -13.09 16.76
C ASN A 350 -2.34 -11.99 16.56
N ARG A 351 -3.53 -12.37 16.10
CA ARG A 351 -4.66 -11.44 15.88
C ARG A 351 -5.25 -10.87 17.17
N LYS A 352 -5.01 -11.53 18.31
CA LYS A 352 -5.45 -11.07 19.63
C LYS A 352 -4.43 -10.16 20.32
N ALA A 353 -3.24 -9.99 19.77
CA ALA A 353 -2.25 -9.07 20.32
C ALA A 353 -2.80 -7.64 20.42
N ARG A 354 -2.40 -6.92 21.47
CA ARG A 354 -2.81 -5.55 21.77
C ARG A 354 -1.58 -4.69 22.04
N GLY A 355 -1.75 -3.35 21.94
CA GLY A 355 -0.70 -2.40 22.27
C GLY A 355 -0.24 -2.53 23.73
N VAL A 356 1.10 -2.46 23.94
CA VAL A 356 1.69 -2.56 25.27
C VAL A 356 2.73 -1.46 25.45
N PHE A 357 2.65 -0.69 26.54
CA PHE A 357 3.76 0.09 27.07
C PHE A 357 4.43 -0.70 28.17
N PHE A 358 5.72 -0.96 28.03
CA PHE A 358 6.51 -1.73 28.98
C PHE A 358 7.66 -0.92 29.54
N GLY A 359 7.88 -1.00 30.84
CA GLY A 359 8.95 -0.29 31.53
C GLY A 359 8.61 1.13 31.95
N LEU A 360 7.30 1.47 32.07
CA LEU A 360 6.84 2.79 32.53
C LEU A 360 7.33 3.09 33.95
N ARG A 361 7.87 4.29 34.15
CA ARG A 361 8.38 4.79 35.43
C ARG A 361 7.81 6.18 35.72
N PRO A 362 7.83 6.66 36.99
CA PRO A 362 7.31 7.98 37.36
C PRO A 362 7.98 9.16 36.62
N GLU A 363 9.22 9.01 36.19
CA GLU A 363 9.99 10.03 35.49
C GLU A 363 9.60 10.16 34.02
N HIS A 364 8.92 9.14 33.46
CA HIS A 364 8.52 9.17 32.07
C HIS A 364 7.40 10.20 31.84
N THR A 365 7.61 11.03 30.83
CA THR A 365 6.67 12.04 30.39
C THR A 365 5.90 11.59 29.14
N ARG A 366 4.97 12.39 28.68
CA ARG A 366 4.27 12.19 27.41
C ARG A 366 5.25 12.08 26.21
N GLY A 367 6.32 12.88 26.22
CA GLY A 367 7.35 12.82 25.20
C GLY A 367 8.00 11.43 25.10
N HIS A 368 8.20 10.75 26.24
CA HIS A 368 8.70 9.37 26.26
C HIS A 368 7.68 8.39 25.64
N MET A 369 6.39 8.56 25.93
CA MET A 369 5.34 7.72 25.32
C MET A 369 5.27 7.92 23.81
N ILE A 370 5.30 9.17 23.35
CA ILE A 370 5.30 9.49 21.92
C ILE A 370 6.52 8.86 21.25
N ARG A 371 7.72 9.08 21.83
CA ARG A 371 8.96 8.51 21.28
C ARG A 371 8.93 6.99 21.25
N ALA A 372 8.49 6.34 22.33
CA ALA A 372 8.33 4.89 22.40
C ALA A 372 7.37 4.36 21.32
N ILE A 373 6.28 5.08 20.99
CA ILE A 373 5.38 4.74 19.87
C ILE A 373 6.13 4.79 18.54
N LEU A 374 6.88 5.88 18.27
CA LEU A 374 7.64 6.01 17.03
C LEU A 374 8.67 4.89 16.89
N GLU A 375 9.43 4.61 17.95
CA GLU A 375 10.46 3.57 17.99
C GLU A 375 9.83 2.17 17.89
N GLY A 376 8.75 1.89 18.61
CA GLY A 376 8.04 0.60 18.58
C GLY A 376 7.51 0.24 17.19
N VAL A 377 6.99 1.20 16.43
CA VAL A 377 6.57 1.00 15.04
C VAL A 377 7.77 0.62 14.16
N ILE A 378 8.94 1.21 14.39
CA ILE A 378 10.14 0.85 13.63
C ILE A 378 10.72 -0.50 14.09
N TYR A 379 10.62 -0.88 15.37
CA TYR A 379 10.97 -2.23 15.81
C TYR A 379 10.11 -3.30 15.13
N ALA A 380 8.81 -3.04 14.98
CA ALA A 380 7.95 -3.94 14.21
C ALA A 380 8.43 -4.07 12.75
N ASN A 381 8.81 -2.95 12.13
CA ASN A 381 9.33 -2.93 10.76
C ASN A 381 10.67 -3.66 10.65
N LEU A 382 11.57 -3.50 11.64
CA LEU A 382 12.84 -4.21 11.73
C LEU A 382 12.63 -5.74 11.86
N SER A 383 11.67 -6.18 12.69
CA SER A 383 11.32 -7.61 12.78
C SER A 383 10.92 -8.18 11.40
N GLY A 384 10.15 -7.44 10.62
CA GLY A 384 9.80 -7.83 9.25
C GLY A 384 11.02 -7.90 8.32
N ALA A 385 11.91 -6.93 8.41
CA ALA A 385 13.15 -6.89 7.63
C ALA A 385 14.06 -8.08 7.95
N ILE A 386 14.29 -8.38 9.24
CA ILE A 386 15.12 -9.51 9.69
C ILE A 386 14.58 -10.84 9.15
N ILE A 387 13.26 -11.02 9.13
CA ILE A 387 12.66 -12.24 8.56
C ILE A 387 13.05 -12.38 7.08
N ILE A 388 12.96 -11.29 6.31
CA ILE A 388 13.32 -11.31 4.88
C ILE A 388 14.82 -11.50 4.69
N GLU A 389 15.67 -10.84 5.50
CA GLU A 389 17.13 -10.98 5.44
C GLU A 389 17.56 -12.43 5.76
N ASN A 390 16.94 -13.10 6.73
CA ASN A 390 17.20 -14.50 7.08
C ASN A 390 16.85 -15.47 5.94
N MET A 391 16.05 -15.05 4.97
CA MET A 391 15.72 -15.83 3.76
C MET A 391 16.60 -15.48 2.56
N GLY A 392 17.60 -14.62 2.76
CA GLY A 392 18.53 -14.18 1.73
C GLY A 392 18.17 -12.89 1.01
N GLY A 393 17.13 -12.18 1.47
CA GLY A 393 16.88 -10.81 1.06
C GLY A 393 17.93 -9.87 1.65
N ASN A 394 18.47 -8.94 0.87
CA ASN A 394 19.48 -8.00 1.33
C ASN A 394 19.14 -6.58 0.91
N PHE A 395 19.38 -5.62 1.81
CA PHE A 395 19.28 -4.20 1.48
C PHE A 395 20.30 -3.39 2.29
N ASN A 396 20.72 -2.28 1.72
CA ASN A 396 21.68 -1.36 2.33
C ASN A 396 21.20 0.10 2.29
N GLU A 397 20.04 0.35 1.66
CA GLU A 397 19.39 1.65 1.54
C GLU A 397 17.89 1.49 1.71
N ILE A 398 17.28 2.41 2.44
CA ILE A 398 15.83 2.50 2.60
C ILE A 398 15.34 3.76 1.89
N ARG A 399 14.33 3.60 1.04
CA ARG A 399 13.52 4.71 0.53
C ARG A 399 12.19 4.68 1.25
N THR A 400 11.81 5.77 1.91
CA THR A 400 10.64 5.79 2.79
C THR A 400 9.51 6.63 2.23
N THR A 401 8.28 6.21 2.49
CA THR A 401 7.04 6.87 2.05
C THR A 401 5.94 6.78 3.11
N GLY A 402 4.83 7.47 2.86
CA GLY A 402 3.68 7.53 3.75
C GLY A 402 3.70 8.74 4.68
N GLY A 403 2.57 8.96 5.39
CA GLY A 403 2.37 10.17 6.20
C GLY A 403 3.39 10.36 7.33
N GLY A 404 3.97 9.26 7.85
CA GLY A 404 5.00 9.31 8.88
C GLY A 404 6.31 9.95 8.41
N THR A 405 6.58 9.95 7.12
CA THR A 405 7.82 10.54 6.56
C THR A 405 7.88 12.07 6.63
N ARG A 406 6.77 12.72 6.96
CA ARG A 406 6.75 14.16 7.23
C ARG A 406 7.48 14.51 8.53
N SER A 407 7.66 13.54 9.43
CA SER A 407 8.40 13.67 10.68
C SER A 407 9.90 13.41 10.46
N ALA A 408 10.72 14.44 10.55
CA ALA A 408 12.18 14.32 10.51
C ALA A 408 12.71 13.44 11.65
N VAL A 409 12.06 13.50 12.82
CA VAL A 409 12.40 12.70 13.99
C VAL A 409 12.15 11.21 13.70
N TRP A 410 11.00 10.88 13.10
CA TRP A 410 10.68 9.48 12.77
C TRP A 410 11.60 8.90 11.69
N ASN A 411 11.95 9.71 10.69
CA ASN A 411 12.91 9.30 9.67
C ASN A 411 14.31 9.02 10.27
N GLN A 412 14.76 9.85 11.22
CA GLN A 412 16.03 9.62 11.93
C GLN A 412 15.95 8.37 12.83
N ILE A 413 14.85 8.18 13.58
CA ILE A 413 14.60 6.96 14.36
C ILE A 413 14.65 5.72 13.44
N GLN A 414 14.06 5.81 12.26
CA GLN A 414 14.11 4.70 11.29
C GLN A 414 15.55 4.42 10.85
N ALA A 415 16.34 5.44 10.53
CA ALA A 415 17.74 5.25 10.14
C ALA A 415 18.56 4.60 11.26
N ASP A 416 18.40 5.07 12.49
CA ASP A 416 19.14 4.57 13.65
C ASP A 416 18.80 3.11 13.99
N ILE A 417 17.51 2.80 14.09
CA ILE A 417 17.03 1.45 14.45
C ILE A 417 17.36 0.44 13.34
N MET A 418 17.08 0.80 12.08
CA MET A 418 17.34 -0.08 10.93
C MET A 418 18.84 -0.17 10.60
N ASN A 419 19.65 0.72 11.15
CA ASN A 419 21.08 0.86 10.85
C ASN A 419 21.39 0.93 9.35
N LYS A 420 20.57 1.68 8.63
CA LYS A 420 20.65 1.91 7.18
C LYS A 420 20.33 3.37 6.86
N PRO A 421 20.93 3.97 5.83
CA PRO A 421 20.50 5.28 5.37
C PRO A 421 19.05 5.24 4.89
N VAL A 422 18.29 6.29 5.26
CA VAL A 422 16.88 6.47 4.91
C VAL A 422 16.74 7.71 4.04
N ALA A 423 16.26 7.54 2.82
CA ALA A 423 15.98 8.60 1.87
C ALA A 423 14.48 8.89 1.77
N THR A 424 14.11 10.17 1.82
CA THR A 424 12.73 10.63 1.61
C THR A 424 12.55 11.17 0.19
N SER A 425 11.32 11.13 -0.34
CA SER A 425 10.97 11.70 -1.63
C SER A 425 10.58 13.18 -1.51
N SER A 426 10.82 13.96 -2.56
CA SER A 426 10.29 15.33 -2.69
C SER A 426 8.78 15.33 -2.96
N VAL A 427 8.21 14.22 -3.46
CA VAL A 427 6.81 14.10 -3.82
C VAL A 427 6.02 13.40 -2.70
N GLU A 428 4.92 14.01 -2.28
CA GLU A 428 4.07 13.49 -1.20
C GLU A 428 3.21 12.28 -1.60
N GLU A 429 2.91 12.12 -2.89
CA GLU A 429 2.03 11.08 -3.42
C GLU A 429 2.78 10.15 -4.38
N PRO A 430 3.66 9.30 -3.86
CA PRO A 430 4.49 8.44 -4.69
C PRO A 430 3.70 7.38 -5.47
N GLU A 431 2.51 6.99 -5.02
CA GLU A 431 1.61 6.13 -5.77
C GLU A 431 1.24 6.78 -7.11
N CYS A 432 0.82 8.05 -7.06
CA CYS A 432 0.48 8.83 -8.26
C CYS A 432 1.71 9.08 -9.13
N LEU A 433 2.88 9.38 -8.54
CA LEU A 433 4.12 9.54 -9.30
C LEU A 433 4.51 8.25 -10.02
N GLY A 434 4.39 7.08 -9.35
CA GLY A 434 4.63 5.78 -9.97
C GLY A 434 3.72 5.50 -11.16
N VAL A 435 2.44 5.84 -11.05
CA VAL A 435 1.50 5.76 -12.17
C VAL A 435 1.89 6.74 -13.30
N SER A 436 2.31 7.97 -12.96
CA SER A 436 2.75 8.96 -13.94
C SER A 436 4.00 8.50 -14.71
N LEU A 437 4.94 7.81 -14.03
CA LEU A 437 6.07 7.12 -14.67
C LEU A 437 5.58 6.12 -15.72
N PHE A 438 4.60 5.27 -15.36
CA PHE A 438 4.05 4.28 -16.30
C PHE A 438 3.33 4.92 -17.49
N VAL A 439 2.59 6.00 -17.26
CA VAL A 439 1.96 6.78 -18.37
C VAL A 439 3.03 7.36 -19.27
N SER A 440 4.08 7.97 -18.72
CA SER A 440 5.16 8.58 -19.50
C SER A 440 5.93 7.56 -20.36
N ILE A 441 6.10 6.33 -19.86
CA ILE A 441 6.70 5.23 -20.62
C ILE A 441 5.74 4.76 -21.72
N ALA A 442 4.45 4.61 -21.41
CA ALA A 442 3.44 4.22 -22.40
C ALA A 442 3.32 5.22 -23.56
N LEU A 443 3.62 6.49 -23.30
CA LEU A 443 3.66 7.57 -24.29
C LEU A 443 5.03 7.72 -24.97
N GLU A 444 5.97 6.80 -24.69
CA GLU A 444 7.34 6.81 -25.25
C GLU A 444 8.15 8.06 -24.91
N VAL A 445 7.77 8.80 -23.82
CA VAL A 445 8.56 9.93 -23.31
C VAL A 445 9.88 9.43 -22.75
N TYR A 446 9.86 8.27 -22.11
CA TYR A 446 11.03 7.58 -21.58
C TYR A 446 11.07 6.14 -22.08
N PRO A 447 12.28 5.62 -22.41
CA PRO A 447 12.41 4.26 -22.93
C PRO A 447 12.24 3.16 -21.87
N SER A 448 12.43 3.49 -20.60
CA SER A 448 12.31 2.53 -19.48
C SER A 448 11.90 3.20 -18.16
N VAL A 449 11.46 2.37 -17.21
CA VAL A 449 11.18 2.80 -15.82
C VAL A 449 12.44 3.41 -15.19
N ALA A 450 13.61 2.80 -15.41
CA ALA A 450 14.87 3.29 -14.87
C ALA A 450 15.25 4.68 -15.40
N ASP A 451 14.99 4.96 -16.68
CA ASP A 451 15.28 6.28 -17.28
C ASP A 451 14.27 7.33 -16.82
N ALA A 452 13.00 6.98 -16.72
CA ALA A 452 11.98 7.87 -16.18
C ALA A 452 12.30 8.27 -14.72
N ILE A 453 12.73 7.33 -13.89
CA ILE A 453 13.08 7.59 -12.47
C ILE A 453 14.24 8.56 -12.34
N LYS A 454 15.26 8.48 -13.20
CA LYS A 454 16.40 9.41 -13.15
C LYS A 454 15.99 10.88 -13.30
N VAL A 455 14.85 11.11 -13.98
CA VAL A 455 14.36 12.46 -14.26
C VAL A 455 13.21 12.85 -13.32
N MET A 456 12.26 11.94 -13.08
CA MET A 456 11.01 12.27 -12.40
C MET A 456 11.07 12.06 -10.87
N VAL A 457 12.08 11.35 -10.34
CA VAL A 457 12.12 11.01 -8.91
C VAL A 457 13.28 11.72 -8.22
N HIS A 458 12.96 12.63 -7.32
CA HIS A 458 13.92 13.42 -6.58
C HIS A 458 13.96 13.02 -5.11
N THR A 459 15.16 12.80 -4.59
CA THR A 459 15.38 12.62 -3.14
C THR A 459 15.37 13.98 -2.47
N LYS A 460 14.59 14.12 -1.39
CA LYS A 460 14.52 15.34 -0.59
C LYS A 460 15.62 15.38 0.47
N ASP A 461 15.60 14.40 1.38
CA ASP A 461 16.51 14.31 2.51
C ASP A 461 17.06 12.89 2.63
N VAL A 462 18.27 12.77 3.22
CA VAL A 462 18.89 11.49 3.55
C VAL A 462 19.32 11.50 5.01
N TYR A 463 18.72 10.61 5.80
CA TYR A 463 19.04 10.40 7.21
C TYR A 463 20.02 9.25 7.34
N LYS A 464 21.19 9.50 7.95
CA LYS A 464 22.20 8.49 8.20
C LYS A 464 22.04 7.94 9.62
N PRO A 465 22.28 6.63 9.85
CA PRO A 465 22.28 6.08 11.19
C PRO A 465 23.37 6.73 12.06
N ARG A 466 23.06 6.91 13.33
CA ARG A 466 23.96 7.45 14.36
C ARG A 466 24.57 6.31 15.14
N PRO A 467 25.85 5.99 14.94
CA PRO A 467 26.49 4.78 15.52
C PRO A 467 26.47 4.75 17.04
N GLU A 468 26.49 5.92 17.70
CA GLU A 468 26.48 6.03 19.16
C GLU A 468 25.23 5.47 19.83
N TYR A 469 24.14 5.29 19.10
CA TYR A 469 22.89 4.72 19.63
C TYR A 469 22.68 3.25 19.28
N ARG A 470 23.57 2.65 18.49
CA ARG A 470 23.42 1.28 18.00
C ARG A 470 23.19 0.26 19.10
N ASP A 471 24.14 0.19 20.06
CA ASP A 471 24.05 -0.80 21.15
C ASP A 471 22.82 -0.64 22.03
N MET A 472 22.37 0.60 22.20
CA MET A 472 21.16 0.91 22.96
C MET A 472 19.92 0.39 22.21
N TYR A 473 19.79 0.69 20.92
CA TYR A 473 18.66 0.23 20.12
C TYR A 473 18.64 -1.29 19.94
N ASP A 474 19.80 -1.95 19.82
CA ASP A 474 19.88 -3.41 19.77
C ASP A 474 19.37 -4.06 21.05
N ARG A 475 19.74 -3.53 22.22
CA ARG A 475 19.22 -4.01 23.50
C ARG A 475 17.71 -3.82 23.62
N GLN A 476 17.20 -2.67 23.21
CA GLN A 476 15.75 -2.39 23.30
C GLN A 476 14.95 -3.23 22.29
N PHE A 477 15.49 -3.45 21.10
CA PHE A 477 14.87 -4.33 20.12
C PHE A 477 14.74 -5.75 20.68
N LYS A 478 15.75 -6.22 21.41
CA LYS A 478 15.69 -7.52 22.08
C LYS A 478 14.57 -7.57 23.13
N VAL A 479 14.40 -6.52 23.94
CA VAL A 479 13.26 -6.41 24.86
C VAL A 479 11.93 -6.42 24.10
N TYR A 480 11.85 -5.70 22.98
CA TYR A 480 10.66 -5.70 22.12
C TYR A 480 10.31 -7.12 21.64
N GLU A 481 11.29 -7.88 21.13
CA GLU A 481 11.08 -9.26 20.69
C GLU A 481 10.65 -10.17 21.86
N ASP A 482 11.32 -10.08 23.02
CA ASP A 482 10.99 -10.86 24.21
C ASP A 482 9.54 -10.59 24.68
N LEU A 483 9.05 -9.34 24.58
CA LEU A 483 7.66 -8.98 24.85
C LEU A 483 6.70 -9.62 23.84
N CYS A 484 7.02 -9.57 22.55
CA CYS A 484 6.18 -10.14 21.51
C CYS A 484 5.98 -11.65 21.69
N PHE A 485 7.05 -12.38 22.02
CA PHE A 485 6.99 -13.84 22.29
C PHE A 485 6.42 -14.14 23.68
N GLY A 486 6.86 -13.42 24.72
CA GLY A 486 6.47 -13.70 26.10
C GLY A 486 5.00 -13.43 26.41
N LEU A 487 4.38 -12.49 25.69
CA LEU A 487 2.98 -12.14 25.88
C LEU A 487 2.01 -12.93 24.97
N GLU A 488 2.50 -13.83 24.13
CA GLU A 488 1.67 -14.55 23.15
C GLU A 488 0.50 -15.28 23.82
N GLU A 489 0.78 -16.08 24.85
CA GLU A 489 -0.24 -16.82 25.58
C GLU A 489 -1.16 -15.90 26.42
N THR A 490 -0.63 -14.77 26.87
CA THR A 490 -1.42 -13.79 27.63
C THR A 490 -2.46 -13.10 26.71
N PHE A 491 -2.07 -12.74 25.51
CA PHE A 491 -2.99 -12.16 24.53
C PHE A 491 -4.13 -13.10 24.13
N LYS A 492 -3.92 -14.42 24.15
CA LYS A 492 -5.01 -15.38 23.84
C LYS A 492 -6.17 -15.33 24.85
N LYS A 493 -5.92 -14.76 26.02
CA LYS A 493 -6.94 -14.62 27.10
C LYS A 493 -7.81 -13.37 26.94
N LEU A 494 -7.42 -12.43 26.05
CA LEU A 494 -8.19 -11.25 25.67
C LEU A 494 -9.15 -11.56 24.52
#